data_cef8c9610649c8c51b70a963a8bf1b4c
#
_entry.id   cef8c9610649c8c51b70a963a8bf1b4c
#
_cell.length_a   1.000
_cell.length_b   1.000
_cell.length_c   1.000
_cell.angle_alpha   90.00
_cell.angle_beta   90.00
_cell.angle_gamma   90.00
#
_symmetry.space_group_name_H-M   'P 1'
#
loop_
_entity.id
_entity.type
_entity.pdbx_description
1 polymer ?
#
loop_
_entity_poly.entity_id
_entity_poly.type
_entity_poly.pdbx_seq_one_letter_code
_entity_poly.pdbx_strand_id
1 'polypeptide(L)'
;MASSSRIFVAFTVPEVQRTRLGRLQGLIAPEIANARWVAPEMFHVTLAFIGEVPDVDLNVVCRAVAEACEGVPPLTVNLQSLGAFPDPTRPRVAWVGLTGPAIEALGSLQGSIVEAVAEAGYPPEDDRFTPHLTIGHLKSKKGEDLDISPLVAHFRTWSAGNFTVDEVVTFASTLTPEGPAHMALARAPLRREKRRPRA
;
A
#
# COMPACT_ATOMS: atom_id res chain seq x y z
N MET A 1 25.98 -10.29 15.36
CA MET A 1 25.23 -9.04 15.08
C MET A 1 23.77 -9.42 15.19
N ALA A 2 22.93 -8.60 15.84
CA ALA A 2 21.49 -8.86 15.88
C ALA A 2 20.94 -8.77 14.45
N SER A 3 20.12 -9.74 14.06
CA SER A 3 19.42 -9.73 12.79
C SER A 3 18.31 -8.67 12.80
N SER A 4 18.08 -7.97 11.69
CA SER A 4 16.99 -7.00 11.52
C SER A 4 16.26 -7.25 10.23
N SER A 5 14.99 -6.86 10.20
CA SER A 5 14.11 -7.00 9.05
C SER A 5 13.49 -5.64 8.69
N ARG A 6 13.35 -5.38 7.40
CA ARG A 6 12.67 -4.17 6.92
C ARG A 6 11.17 -4.39 6.93
N ILE A 7 10.46 -3.60 7.75
CA ILE A 7 9.05 -3.81 8.05
C ILE A 7 8.19 -2.71 7.42
N PHE A 8 7.04 -3.11 6.88
CA PHE A 8 5.96 -2.22 6.48
C PHE A 8 4.59 -2.85 6.78
N VAL A 9 3.59 -2.00 6.91
CA VAL A 9 2.20 -2.37 7.17
C VAL A 9 1.36 -2.03 5.95
N ALA A 10 0.55 -2.97 5.47
CA ALA A 10 -0.23 -2.82 4.25
C ALA A 10 -1.48 -3.70 4.26
N PHE A 11 -2.38 -3.49 3.30
CA PHE A 11 -3.38 -4.48 2.92
C PHE A 11 -3.22 -4.88 1.46
N THR A 12 -3.58 -6.11 1.15
CA THR A 12 -3.53 -6.65 -0.22
C THR A 12 -4.86 -6.41 -0.93
N VAL A 13 -4.86 -6.56 -2.25
CA VAL A 13 -6.08 -6.42 -3.07
C VAL A 13 -6.54 -7.78 -3.59
N PRO A 14 -7.87 -8.00 -3.71
CA PRO A 14 -8.41 -9.24 -4.24
C PRO A 14 -8.03 -9.50 -5.70
N GLU A 15 -8.14 -10.75 -6.13
CA GLU A 15 -7.73 -11.21 -7.48
C GLU A 15 -8.42 -10.45 -8.61
N VAL A 16 -9.70 -10.11 -8.45
CA VAL A 16 -10.46 -9.33 -9.45
C VAL A 16 -9.81 -7.98 -9.70
N GLN A 17 -9.44 -7.26 -8.63
CA GLN A 17 -8.77 -5.97 -8.73
C GLN A 17 -7.35 -6.13 -9.28
N ARG A 18 -6.61 -7.15 -8.85
CA ARG A 18 -5.28 -7.47 -9.39
C ARG A 18 -5.31 -7.69 -10.90
N THR A 19 -6.28 -8.46 -11.39
CA THR A 19 -6.47 -8.69 -12.84
C THR A 19 -6.76 -7.39 -13.58
N ARG A 20 -7.62 -6.52 -13.06
CA ARG A 20 -7.94 -5.23 -13.68
C ARG A 20 -6.75 -4.26 -13.68
N LEU A 21 -5.98 -4.20 -12.60
CA LEU A 21 -4.75 -3.44 -12.50
C LEU A 21 -3.68 -3.94 -13.49
N GLY A 22 -3.51 -5.25 -13.62
CA GLY A 22 -2.61 -5.85 -14.63
C GLY A 22 -3.02 -5.50 -16.07
N ARG A 23 -4.32 -5.43 -16.36
CA ARG A 23 -4.81 -4.93 -17.67
C ARG A 23 -4.48 -3.45 -17.88
N LEU A 24 -4.63 -2.61 -16.84
CA LEU A 24 -4.22 -1.20 -16.92
C LEU A 24 -2.73 -1.10 -17.21
N GLN A 25 -1.87 -1.86 -16.51
CA GLN A 25 -0.44 -1.91 -16.81
C GLN A 25 -0.19 -2.25 -18.28
N GLY A 26 -0.86 -3.27 -18.81
CA GLY A 26 -0.74 -3.67 -20.23
C GLY A 26 -1.14 -2.58 -21.22
N LEU A 27 -2.12 -1.72 -20.86
CA LEU A 27 -2.57 -0.61 -21.70
C LEU A 27 -1.57 0.56 -21.72
N ILE A 28 -0.90 0.83 -20.58
CA ILE A 28 0.00 1.97 -20.44
C ILE A 28 1.47 1.60 -20.71
N ALA A 29 1.83 0.33 -20.63
CA ALA A 29 3.21 -0.14 -20.82
C ALA A 29 3.84 0.24 -22.18
N PRO A 30 3.13 0.21 -23.31
CA PRO A 30 3.68 0.63 -24.60
C PRO A 30 4.13 2.10 -24.64
N GLU A 31 3.51 2.95 -23.82
CA GLU A 31 3.82 4.38 -23.76
C GLU A 31 4.98 4.71 -22.80
N ILE A 32 5.47 3.72 -22.02
CA ILE A 32 6.47 3.93 -20.97
C ILE A 32 7.64 2.95 -21.15
N ALA A 33 8.62 3.35 -21.94
CA ALA A 33 9.71 2.46 -22.40
C ALA A 33 10.58 1.86 -21.26
N ASN A 34 10.72 2.54 -20.12
CA ASN A 34 11.59 2.12 -19.01
C ASN A 34 10.84 2.05 -17.69
N ALA A 35 9.88 1.13 -17.61
CA ALA A 35 9.17 0.84 -16.38
C ALA A 35 9.56 -0.53 -15.83
N ARG A 36 9.74 -0.61 -14.50
CA ARG A 36 9.71 -1.87 -13.77
C ARG A 36 8.30 -2.00 -13.17
N TRP A 37 7.48 -2.77 -13.84
CA TRP A 37 6.11 -3.03 -13.40
C TRP A 37 6.09 -3.90 -12.16
N VAL A 38 5.19 -3.58 -11.22
CA VAL A 38 4.95 -4.40 -10.05
C VAL A 38 4.12 -5.62 -10.49
N ALA A 39 4.55 -6.82 -10.11
CA ALA A 39 3.80 -8.04 -10.41
C ALA A 39 2.43 -8.02 -9.69
N PRO A 40 1.34 -8.47 -10.34
CA PRO A 40 -0.01 -8.41 -9.75
C PRO A 40 -0.13 -9.06 -8.37
N GLU A 41 0.66 -10.10 -8.10
CA GLU A 41 0.71 -10.82 -6.83
C GLU A 41 1.28 -9.96 -5.69
N MET A 42 2.06 -8.93 -6.06
CA MET A 42 2.72 -8.00 -5.14
C MET A 42 1.91 -6.72 -4.89
N PHE A 43 0.74 -6.57 -5.52
CA PHE A 43 -0.08 -5.38 -5.34
C PHE A 43 -0.59 -5.26 -3.90
N HIS A 44 -0.29 -4.13 -3.29
CA HIS A 44 -0.71 -3.77 -1.94
C HIS A 44 -0.87 -2.25 -1.81
N VAL A 45 -1.58 -1.84 -0.78
CA VAL A 45 -1.65 -0.44 -0.35
C VAL A 45 -0.90 -0.32 0.97
N THR A 46 0.17 0.45 0.99
CA THR A 46 0.96 0.66 2.19
C THR A 46 0.27 1.66 3.12
N LEU A 47 0.18 1.32 4.40
CA LEU A 47 -0.32 2.17 5.48
C LEU A 47 0.82 2.83 6.25
N ALA A 48 1.93 2.10 6.49
CA ALA A 48 3.10 2.64 7.16
C ALA A 48 4.38 1.92 6.73
N PHE A 49 5.45 2.68 6.48
CA PHE A 49 6.81 2.16 6.35
C PHE A 49 7.54 2.35 7.68
N ILE A 50 7.86 1.24 8.37
CA ILE A 50 8.49 1.27 9.69
C ILE A 50 10.01 1.28 9.57
N GLY A 51 10.55 0.71 8.49
CA GLY A 51 12.01 0.60 8.30
C GLY A 51 12.60 -0.64 8.99
N GLU A 52 13.86 -0.54 9.42
CA GLU A 52 14.60 -1.65 10.02
C GLU A 52 14.18 -1.87 11.47
N VAL A 53 13.72 -3.09 11.77
CA VAL A 53 13.31 -3.54 13.11
C VAL A 53 14.15 -4.74 13.51
N PRO A 54 14.79 -4.76 14.70
CA PRO A 54 15.46 -5.96 15.22
C PRO A 54 14.49 -7.15 15.29
N ASP A 55 14.93 -8.33 14.89
CA ASP A 55 14.06 -9.52 14.84
C ASP A 55 13.46 -9.89 16.20
N VAL A 56 14.13 -9.53 17.30
CA VAL A 56 13.64 -9.74 18.67
C VAL A 56 12.42 -8.87 18.99
N ASP A 57 12.24 -7.75 18.28
CA ASP A 57 11.17 -6.76 18.51
C ASP A 57 10.01 -6.88 17.51
N LEU A 58 10.09 -7.81 16.53
CA LEU A 58 9.03 -8.00 15.53
C LEU A 58 7.65 -8.25 16.16
N ASN A 59 7.62 -9.00 17.27
CA ASN A 59 6.36 -9.26 17.99
C ASN A 59 5.76 -8.00 18.61
N VAL A 60 6.58 -7.04 19.04
CA VAL A 60 6.13 -5.76 19.60
C VAL A 60 5.42 -4.95 18.53
N VAL A 61 6.03 -4.81 17.36
CA VAL A 61 5.44 -4.12 16.21
C VAL A 61 4.16 -4.80 15.74
N CYS A 62 4.18 -6.13 15.57
CA CYS A 62 2.99 -6.88 15.12
C CYS A 62 1.80 -6.72 16.09
N ARG A 63 2.06 -6.69 17.39
CA ARG A 63 1.04 -6.50 18.41
C ARG A 63 0.48 -5.07 18.38
N ALA A 64 1.33 -4.05 18.27
CA ALA A 64 0.90 -2.66 18.15
C ALA A 64 -0.03 -2.45 16.95
N VAL A 65 0.30 -3.03 15.78
CA VAL A 65 -0.55 -3.00 14.60
C VAL A 65 -1.89 -3.73 14.85
N ALA A 66 -1.87 -4.87 15.51
CA ALA A 66 -3.09 -5.63 15.80
C ALA A 66 -4.02 -4.86 16.74
N GLU A 67 -3.48 -4.25 17.80
CA GLU A 67 -4.22 -3.41 18.75
C GLU A 67 -4.84 -2.18 18.05
N ALA A 68 -4.11 -1.51 17.15
CA ALA A 68 -4.63 -0.39 16.36
C ALA A 68 -5.80 -0.80 15.41
N CYS A 69 -5.89 -2.07 15.04
CA CYS A 69 -6.96 -2.61 14.19
C CYS A 69 -8.20 -3.09 14.99
N GLU A 70 -8.11 -3.17 16.32
CA GLU A 70 -9.22 -3.66 17.14
C GLU A 70 -10.44 -2.75 17.04
N GLY A 71 -11.62 -3.36 16.87
CA GLY A 71 -12.89 -2.61 16.77
C GLY A 71 -13.12 -1.89 15.44
N VAL A 72 -12.14 -1.83 14.55
CA VAL A 72 -12.29 -1.22 13.24
C VAL A 72 -13.11 -2.14 12.32
N PRO A 73 -14.25 -1.68 11.77
CA PRO A 73 -15.02 -2.49 10.83
C PRO A 73 -14.30 -2.65 9.49
N PRO A 74 -14.63 -3.69 8.69
CA PRO A 74 -14.17 -3.79 7.31
C PRO A 74 -14.48 -2.53 6.50
N LEU A 75 -13.54 -2.08 5.67
CA LEU A 75 -13.58 -0.82 4.94
C LEU A 75 -13.80 -1.06 3.46
N THR A 76 -14.86 -0.46 2.88
CA THR A 76 -15.10 -0.54 1.43
C THR A 76 -14.44 0.65 0.74
N VAL A 77 -13.49 0.35 -0.15
CA VAL A 77 -12.73 1.32 -0.95
C VAL A 77 -12.83 1.01 -2.43
N ASN A 78 -12.54 1.99 -3.28
CA ASN A 78 -12.48 1.87 -4.73
C ASN A 78 -11.09 2.24 -5.22
N LEU A 79 -10.49 1.42 -6.08
CA LEU A 79 -9.27 1.76 -6.81
C LEU A 79 -9.64 2.53 -8.06
N GLN A 80 -9.21 3.79 -8.14
CA GLN A 80 -9.60 4.72 -9.19
C GLN A 80 -8.49 5.70 -9.53
N SER A 81 -8.44 6.13 -10.78
CA SER A 81 -7.53 7.11 -11.36
C SER A 81 -6.07 6.65 -11.41
N LEU A 82 -5.43 6.86 -12.54
CA LEU A 82 -3.98 6.78 -12.68
C LEU A 82 -3.36 8.07 -12.12
N GLY A 83 -2.23 7.94 -11.42
CA GLY A 83 -1.45 9.05 -10.94
C GLY A 83 0.04 8.75 -10.97
N ALA A 84 0.86 9.75 -10.61
CA ALA A 84 2.30 9.60 -10.55
C ALA A 84 2.94 10.41 -9.41
N PHE A 85 4.04 9.91 -8.88
CA PHE A 85 4.91 10.65 -7.97
C PHE A 85 6.28 10.91 -8.60
N PRO A 86 6.93 12.07 -8.31
CA PRO A 86 6.39 13.20 -7.55
C PRO A 86 5.26 13.94 -8.29
N ASP A 87 5.26 13.93 -9.62
CA ASP A 87 4.24 14.49 -10.48
C ASP A 87 4.25 13.81 -11.87
N PRO A 88 3.18 13.93 -12.70
CA PRO A 88 3.10 13.27 -14.00
C PRO A 88 4.10 13.76 -15.05
N THR A 89 4.66 14.99 -14.91
CA THR A 89 5.64 15.55 -15.86
C THR A 89 7.06 15.05 -15.60
N ARG A 90 7.33 14.52 -14.41
CA ARG A 90 8.61 13.91 -14.00
C ARG A 90 8.39 12.68 -13.13
N PRO A 91 7.66 11.67 -13.63
CA PRO A 91 7.22 10.56 -12.83
C PRO A 91 8.40 9.63 -12.48
N ARG A 92 8.37 9.12 -11.24
CA ARG A 92 9.22 8.01 -10.78
C ARG A 92 8.41 6.80 -10.37
N VAL A 93 7.14 7.02 -10.01
CA VAL A 93 6.21 5.97 -9.58
C VAL A 93 4.89 6.20 -10.27
N ALA A 94 4.36 5.19 -10.94
CA ALA A 94 2.97 5.15 -11.40
C ALA A 94 2.12 4.40 -10.37
N TRP A 95 0.96 4.97 -10.03
CA TRP A 95 0.07 4.43 -9.02
C TRP A 95 -1.40 4.58 -9.40
N VAL A 96 -2.26 3.82 -8.73
CA VAL A 96 -3.72 3.98 -8.78
C VAL A 96 -4.19 4.45 -7.42
N GLY A 97 -5.00 5.52 -7.40
CA GLY A 97 -5.52 6.13 -6.18
C GLY A 97 -6.62 5.30 -5.53
N LEU A 98 -6.87 5.59 -4.26
CA LEU A 98 -8.02 5.06 -3.53
C LEU A 98 -9.04 6.15 -3.29
N THR A 99 -10.30 5.78 -3.46
CA THR A 99 -11.48 6.62 -3.20
C THR A 99 -12.56 5.79 -2.51
N GLY A 100 -13.70 6.39 -2.25
CA GLY A 100 -14.87 5.67 -1.74
C GLY A 100 -15.32 6.13 -0.36
N PRO A 101 -16.43 5.57 0.14
CA PRO A 101 -17.08 6.05 1.36
C PRO A 101 -16.26 5.82 2.63
N ALA A 102 -15.32 4.86 2.61
CA ALA A 102 -14.48 4.54 3.76
C ALA A 102 -13.09 5.21 3.72
N ILE A 103 -12.84 6.18 2.83
CA ILE A 103 -11.51 6.78 2.67
C ILE A 103 -11.05 7.53 3.93
N GLU A 104 -11.97 8.23 4.60
CA GLU A 104 -11.68 8.92 5.86
C GLU A 104 -11.39 7.92 7.00
N ALA A 105 -12.18 6.84 7.07
CA ALA A 105 -11.95 5.77 8.05
C ALA A 105 -10.62 5.04 7.79
N LEU A 106 -10.21 4.90 6.52
CA LEU A 106 -8.90 4.36 6.16
C LEU A 106 -7.77 5.29 6.63
N GLY A 107 -7.95 6.61 6.49
CA GLY A 107 -7.00 7.60 7.01
C GLY A 107 -6.91 7.55 8.53
N SER A 108 -8.04 7.40 9.23
CA SER A 108 -8.06 7.25 10.70
C SER A 108 -7.35 5.96 11.14
N LEU A 109 -7.61 4.84 10.47
CA LEU A 109 -6.91 3.57 10.74
C LEU A 109 -5.39 3.71 10.53
N GLN A 110 -4.98 4.36 9.44
CA GLN A 110 -3.56 4.63 9.17
C GLN A 110 -2.94 5.46 10.30
N GLY A 111 -3.60 6.53 10.73
CA GLY A 111 -3.14 7.36 11.85
C GLY A 111 -2.98 6.57 13.15
N SER A 112 -3.97 5.71 13.49
CA SER A 112 -3.90 4.84 14.67
C SER A 112 -2.74 3.84 14.58
N ILE A 113 -2.47 3.28 13.40
CA ILE A 113 -1.33 2.38 13.19
C ILE A 113 -0.01 3.14 13.39
N VAL A 114 0.14 4.33 12.80
CA VAL A 114 1.36 5.16 12.93
C VAL A 114 1.62 5.50 14.40
N GLU A 115 0.58 5.93 15.13
CA GLU A 115 0.69 6.25 16.56
C GLU A 115 1.10 5.03 17.38
N ALA A 116 0.42 3.89 17.20
CA ALA A 116 0.71 2.66 17.96
C ALA A 116 2.12 2.13 17.73
N VAL A 117 2.63 2.15 16.48
CA VAL A 117 4.00 1.69 16.22
C VAL A 117 5.04 2.70 16.70
N ALA A 118 4.73 4.01 16.69
CA ALA A 118 5.60 5.04 17.26
C ALA A 118 5.72 4.93 18.79
N GLU A 119 4.60 4.69 19.48
CA GLU A 119 4.57 4.42 20.93
C GLU A 119 5.33 3.14 21.29
N ALA A 120 5.32 2.15 20.40
CA ALA A 120 6.10 0.93 20.51
C ALA A 120 7.62 1.13 20.29
N GLY A 121 8.06 2.37 19.98
CA GLY A 121 9.47 2.73 19.76
C GLY A 121 9.92 2.67 18.29
N TYR A 122 9.01 2.49 17.36
CA TYR A 122 9.28 2.34 15.91
C TYR A 122 8.50 3.36 15.07
N PRO A 123 8.79 4.68 15.19
CA PRO A 123 8.09 5.69 14.42
C PRO A 123 8.33 5.49 12.91
N PRO A 124 7.26 5.55 12.08
CA PRO A 124 7.40 5.43 10.63
C PRO A 124 8.28 6.52 10.02
N GLU A 125 8.91 6.19 8.87
CA GLU A 125 9.83 7.11 8.15
C GLU A 125 9.09 8.34 7.58
N ASP A 126 7.81 8.21 7.19
CA ASP A 126 6.96 9.31 6.66
C ASP A 126 5.54 9.13 7.21
N ASP A 127 4.95 10.19 7.74
CA ASP A 127 3.59 10.25 8.27
C ASP A 127 2.55 10.72 7.26
N ARG A 128 2.99 11.28 6.11
CA ARG A 128 2.11 11.75 5.05
C ARG A 128 1.45 10.58 4.33
N PHE A 129 0.15 10.48 4.49
CA PHE A 129 -0.63 9.43 3.88
C PHE A 129 -1.40 9.91 2.65
N THR A 130 -0.95 9.50 1.49
CA THR A 130 -1.70 9.59 0.24
C THR A 130 -2.12 8.17 -0.15
N PRO A 131 -3.40 7.78 0.01
CA PRO A 131 -3.84 6.42 -0.27
C PRO A 131 -3.64 6.06 -1.75
N HIS A 132 -2.71 5.15 -2.04
CA HIS A 132 -2.39 4.72 -3.40
C HIS A 132 -1.89 3.28 -3.45
N LEU A 133 -2.01 2.67 -4.62
CA LEU A 133 -1.42 1.38 -4.96
C LEU A 133 -0.39 1.59 -6.07
N THR A 134 0.88 1.32 -5.78
CA THR A 134 1.95 1.41 -6.77
C THR A 134 1.82 0.29 -7.81
N ILE A 135 1.77 0.67 -9.10
CA ILE A 135 1.72 -0.27 -10.21
C ILE A 135 3.04 -0.37 -10.98
N GLY A 136 3.95 0.61 -10.83
CA GLY A 136 5.24 0.56 -11.50
C GLY A 136 6.21 1.63 -11.04
N HIS A 137 7.50 1.32 -11.17
CA HIS A 137 8.60 2.25 -10.97
C HIS A 137 9.14 2.66 -12.33
N LEU A 138 9.16 3.96 -12.58
CA LEU A 138 9.49 4.55 -13.88
C LEU A 138 10.90 5.13 -13.86
N LYS A 139 11.61 4.99 -14.96
CA LYS A 139 12.93 5.58 -15.13
C LYS A 139 12.97 6.35 -16.46
N SER A 140 13.32 7.64 -16.39
CA SER A 140 13.68 8.40 -17.59
C SER A 140 14.98 7.86 -18.17
N LYS A 141 15.11 7.80 -19.50
CA LYS A 141 16.42 7.63 -20.13
C LYS A 141 17.25 8.90 -19.91
N LYS A 142 18.57 8.73 -19.87
CA LYS A 142 19.49 9.87 -19.74
C LYS A 142 19.29 10.81 -20.93
N GLY A 143 18.87 12.06 -20.65
CA GLY A 143 18.62 13.09 -21.66
C GLY A 143 17.21 13.10 -22.27
N GLU A 144 16.29 12.24 -21.81
CA GLU A 144 14.87 12.27 -22.20
C GLU A 144 14.02 12.62 -20.99
N ASP A 145 13.08 13.55 -21.16
CA ASP A 145 12.06 13.85 -20.17
C ASP A 145 10.89 12.85 -20.36
N LEU A 146 10.55 12.12 -19.30
CA LEU A 146 9.37 11.27 -19.29
C LEU A 146 8.20 12.11 -18.77
N ASP A 147 7.19 12.34 -19.60
CA ASP A 147 5.93 12.99 -19.24
C ASP A 147 4.77 12.02 -19.51
N ILE A 148 4.05 11.63 -18.45
CA ILE A 148 2.87 10.78 -18.53
C ILE A 148 1.56 11.54 -18.22
N SER A 149 1.58 12.88 -18.24
CA SER A 149 0.38 13.69 -18.01
C SER A 149 -0.77 13.34 -18.95
N PRO A 150 -0.55 13.05 -20.25
CA PRO A 150 -1.61 12.62 -21.15
C PRO A 150 -2.26 11.30 -20.72
N LEU A 151 -1.46 10.33 -20.23
CA LEU A 151 -1.96 9.05 -19.71
C LEU A 151 -2.77 9.26 -18.43
N VAL A 152 -2.26 10.07 -17.48
CA VAL A 152 -2.96 10.41 -16.25
C VAL A 152 -4.31 11.08 -16.56
N ALA A 153 -4.36 12.02 -17.52
CA ALA A 153 -5.59 12.66 -17.95
C ALA A 153 -6.57 11.67 -18.60
N HIS A 154 -6.07 10.76 -19.46
CA HIS A 154 -6.87 9.75 -20.12
C HIS A 154 -7.50 8.76 -19.13
N PHE A 155 -6.73 8.28 -18.15
CA PHE A 155 -7.17 7.31 -17.15
C PHE A 155 -7.72 7.95 -15.85
N ARG A 156 -8.07 9.24 -15.87
CA ARG A 156 -8.60 9.95 -14.69
C ARG A 156 -9.87 9.33 -14.10
N THR A 157 -10.73 8.76 -14.94
CA THR A 157 -12.00 8.13 -14.53
C THR A 157 -11.94 6.60 -14.53
N TRP A 158 -10.78 6.02 -14.85
CA TRP A 158 -10.60 4.58 -14.83
C TRP A 158 -10.78 4.02 -13.42
N SER A 159 -11.37 2.83 -13.30
CA SER A 159 -11.57 2.17 -12.01
C SER A 159 -11.38 0.66 -12.10
N ALA A 160 -10.69 0.10 -11.10
CA ALA A 160 -10.66 -1.34 -10.87
C ALA A 160 -11.89 -1.84 -10.07
N GLY A 161 -12.77 -0.92 -9.66
CA GLY A 161 -13.97 -1.21 -8.87
C GLY A 161 -13.71 -1.27 -7.36
N ASN A 162 -14.81 -1.48 -6.63
CA ASN A 162 -14.80 -1.54 -5.17
C ASN A 162 -14.33 -2.90 -4.67
N PHE A 163 -13.75 -2.90 -3.47
CA PHE A 163 -13.51 -4.10 -2.68
C PHE A 163 -13.53 -3.76 -1.20
N THR A 164 -13.62 -4.78 -0.37
CA THR A 164 -13.60 -4.63 1.09
C THR A 164 -12.22 -5.00 1.62
N VAL A 165 -11.63 -4.12 2.41
CA VAL A 165 -10.44 -4.37 3.22
C VAL A 165 -10.92 -4.98 4.52
N ASP A 166 -10.60 -6.22 4.78
CA ASP A 166 -11.03 -6.99 5.97
C ASP A 166 -9.85 -7.40 6.87
N GLU A 167 -8.62 -7.15 6.43
CA GLU A 167 -7.41 -7.36 7.22
C GLU A 167 -6.30 -6.37 6.86
N VAL A 168 -5.45 -6.10 7.84
CA VAL A 168 -4.17 -5.41 7.70
C VAL A 168 -3.05 -6.42 7.95
N VAL A 169 -1.97 -6.35 7.18
CA VAL A 169 -0.85 -7.29 7.24
C VAL A 169 0.44 -6.54 7.55
N THR A 170 1.19 -7.03 8.52
CA THR A 170 2.57 -6.61 8.77
C THR A 170 3.49 -7.49 7.94
N PHE A 171 4.30 -6.88 7.07
CA PHE A 171 5.21 -7.56 6.17
C PHE A 171 6.67 -7.30 6.55
N ALA A 172 7.51 -8.34 6.42
CA ALA A 172 8.94 -8.19 6.25
C ALA A 172 9.28 -8.14 4.75
N SER A 173 10.17 -7.22 4.36
CA SER A 173 10.64 -7.07 2.99
C SER A 173 12.12 -7.44 2.90
N THR A 174 12.45 -8.32 1.97
CA THR A 174 13.81 -8.71 1.65
C THR A 174 14.10 -8.35 0.21
N LEU A 175 15.26 -7.73 -0.05
CA LEU A 175 15.72 -7.48 -1.40
C LEU A 175 16.37 -8.75 -1.95
N THR A 176 15.83 -9.26 -3.06
CA THR A 176 16.42 -10.37 -3.82
C THR A 176 16.89 -9.88 -5.19
N PRO A 177 17.74 -10.64 -5.91
CA PRO A 177 18.15 -10.28 -7.27
C PRO A 177 16.97 -10.10 -8.24
N GLU A 178 15.88 -10.82 -8.01
CA GLU A 178 14.64 -10.77 -8.82
C GLU A 178 13.75 -9.58 -8.44
N GLY A 179 14.01 -8.95 -7.30
CA GLY A 179 13.22 -7.83 -6.76
C GLY A 179 12.87 -8.00 -5.28
N PRO A 180 12.04 -7.12 -4.72
CA PRO A 180 11.60 -7.25 -3.34
C PRO A 180 10.71 -8.50 -3.18
N ALA A 181 10.99 -9.30 -2.15
CA ALA A 181 10.13 -10.38 -1.67
C ALA A 181 9.48 -9.94 -0.35
N HIS A 182 8.19 -10.18 -0.20
CA HIS A 182 7.44 -9.81 1.00
C HIS A 182 6.95 -11.07 1.72
N MET A 183 7.23 -11.15 3.01
CA MET A 183 6.78 -12.22 3.89
C MET A 183 5.80 -11.66 4.91
N ALA A 184 4.59 -12.20 4.98
CA ALA A 184 3.63 -11.81 6.00
C ALA A 184 4.09 -12.33 7.38
N LEU A 185 4.27 -11.41 8.33
CA LEU A 185 4.62 -11.73 9.73
C LEU A 185 3.36 -11.91 10.58
N ALA A 186 2.39 -11.02 10.41
CA ALA A 186 1.15 -11.04 11.16
C ALA A 186 0.00 -10.51 10.31
N ARG A 187 -1.23 -10.94 10.65
CA ARG A 187 -2.49 -10.48 10.05
C ARG A 187 -3.40 -9.97 11.16
N ALA A 188 -3.87 -8.75 11.02
CA ALA A 188 -4.80 -8.09 11.93
C ALA A 188 -6.18 -7.96 11.24
N PRO A 189 -7.17 -8.78 11.60
CA PRO A 189 -8.48 -8.73 10.97
C PRO A 189 -9.25 -7.47 11.41
N LEU A 190 -9.90 -6.80 10.45
CA LEU A 190 -10.83 -5.71 10.72
C LEU A 190 -12.21 -6.30 11.05
N ARG A 191 -12.71 -6.04 12.25
CA ARG A 191 -13.98 -6.60 12.73
C ARG A 191 -14.69 -5.59 13.60
N ARG A 192 -16.00 -5.44 13.40
CA ARG A 192 -16.82 -4.69 14.36
C ARG A 192 -16.71 -5.32 15.75
N GLU A 193 -16.54 -4.50 16.76
CA GLU A 193 -16.68 -4.95 18.15
C GLU A 193 -18.01 -5.68 18.34
N LYS A 194 -17.98 -6.90 18.85
CA LYS A 194 -19.21 -7.58 19.25
C LYS A 194 -19.80 -6.78 20.41
N ARG A 195 -20.92 -6.07 20.18
CA ARG A 195 -21.67 -5.45 21.29
C ARG A 195 -21.86 -6.52 22.35
N ARG A 196 -21.21 -6.36 23.51
CA ARG A 196 -21.53 -7.17 24.67
C ARG A 196 -23.02 -6.94 24.94
N PRO A 197 -23.85 -8.01 25.07
CA PRO A 197 -25.24 -7.84 25.49
C PRO A 197 -25.21 -7.11 26.84
N ARG A 198 -25.97 -6.02 26.94
CA ARG A 198 -26.19 -5.36 28.21
C ARG A 198 -26.91 -6.40 29.12
N ALA A 199 -26.24 -6.74 30.22
CA ALA A 199 -26.87 -7.52 31.30
C ALA A 199 -28.02 -6.77 31.94
#